data_72da6b8992f3245982d9fa4cf9a1be34
#
_entry.id   72da6b8992f3245982d9fa4cf9a1be34
#
_cell.length_a   1.000
_cell.length_b   1.000
_cell.length_c   1.000
_cell.angle_alpha   90.00
_cell.angle_beta   90.00
_cell.angle_gamma   90.00
#
_symmetry.space_group_name_H-M   'P 1'
#
loop_
_entity.id
_entity.type
_entity.pdbx_description
1 polymer ?
#
loop_
_entity_poly.entity_id
_entity_poly.type
_entity_poly.pdbx_seq_one_letter_code
_entity_poly.pdbx_strand_id
1 'polypeptide(L)'
;MISELNQPARIASLECGLVKIPCLPDVFVSNVGAARMNFIAHLPGGRLGASCFLFSSVFLAVTLVQKNPPVRSADSPVLIWDVDLTLARALPRNFRTTDDPLKASDGKTPSTTGLIDLHASGSGEFTADNLRLLLTRMPGPVTIFDLRQETHIFVSGLPGSWFATRDWANVGRSQTEIEEAEAAWARSLGPGSEIAIRPGAPVKKGDADSAVPQQVTVTEASIERDLVSTVGASYVRVAVTDHTRPLDNAVDRFIVAVRALPENAWAHFHCEAGLGRTTTFMVLYDMLRNATRVSLEDIVGRQKLLSFDYDVLRPVGPRNWKGPYVKDRIAFVRVFYEYARANPNGRPQLWSEWLRSGSQ
;
A
#
# COMPACT_ATOMS: atom_id res chain seq x y z
N MET A 1 72.65 -7.00 -17.29
CA MET A 1 72.42 -6.06 -18.40
C MET A 1 70.91 -5.73 -18.32
N ILE A 2 70.57 -4.63 -17.65
CA ILE A 2 70.16 -3.34 -18.22
C ILE A 2 68.79 -3.52 -18.92
N SER A 3 67.72 -2.92 -18.60
CA SER A 3 67.27 -1.67 -17.95
C SER A 3 65.91 -1.30 -18.57
N GLU A 4 65.03 -0.77 -17.73
CA GLU A 4 64.06 0.28 -18.06
C GLU A 4 62.89 -0.06 -19.04
N LEU A 5 61.65 0.25 -18.74
CA LEU A 5 61.07 1.57 -18.45
C LEU A 5 59.68 1.45 -17.83
N ASN A 6 59.54 2.18 -16.78
CA ASN A 6 58.33 2.52 -16.09
C ASN A 6 57.70 3.77 -16.79
N GLN A 7 56.42 3.73 -17.19
CA GLN A 7 55.62 4.96 -17.33
C GLN A 7 54.15 4.71 -17.01
N PRO A 8 53.48 5.58 -16.24
CA PRO A 8 52.05 5.43 -15.89
C PRO A 8 51.15 6.02 -16.94
N ALA A 9 50.06 5.33 -17.25
CA ALA A 9 48.97 5.80 -18.11
C ALA A 9 48.22 6.96 -17.44
N ARG A 10 48.13 8.07 -18.16
CA ARG A 10 47.33 9.26 -17.80
C ARG A 10 45.84 8.94 -17.86
N ILE A 11 45.15 9.17 -16.73
CA ILE A 11 43.71 9.21 -16.66
C ILE A 11 43.23 10.51 -17.30
N ALA A 12 42.50 10.42 -18.41
CA ALA A 12 41.80 11.56 -19.00
C ALA A 12 40.52 11.83 -18.22
N SER A 13 40.46 12.98 -17.59
CA SER A 13 39.24 13.53 -16.99
C SER A 13 38.29 13.99 -18.07
N LEU A 14 37.13 13.38 -18.19
CA LEU A 14 36.00 13.88 -18.97
C LEU A 14 35.23 14.88 -18.09
N GLU A 15 35.33 16.16 -18.44
CA GLU A 15 34.44 17.19 -17.89
C GLU A 15 33.05 17.02 -18.49
N CYS A 16 32.07 16.76 -17.65
CA CYS A 16 30.66 16.76 -18.02
C CYS A 16 30.10 18.16 -17.82
N GLY A 17 29.70 18.78 -18.95
CA GLY A 17 29.18 20.14 -19.00
C GLY A 17 27.87 20.29 -18.26
N LEU A 18 27.80 21.24 -17.33
CA LEU A 18 26.63 21.72 -16.63
C LEU A 18 25.68 22.44 -17.59
N VAL A 19 24.54 21.84 -17.90
CA VAL A 19 23.40 22.53 -18.51
C VAL A 19 22.67 23.30 -17.40
N LYS A 20 22.73 24.63 -17.49
CA LYS A 20 21.96 25.54 -16.64
C LYS A 20 20.49 25.55 -17.07
N ILE A 21 19.58 25.10 -16.21
CA ILE A 21 18.15 25.29 -16.39
C ILE A 21 17.77 26.60 -15.68
N PRO A 22 17.04 27.52 -16.33
CA PRO A 22 16.64 28.78 -15.72
C PRO A 22 15.51 28.58 -14.69
N CYS A 23 15.65 29.22 -13.52
CA CYS A 23 14.59 29.34 -12.51
C CYS A 23 13.41 30.14 -13.07
N LEU A 24 12.20 29.59 -12.96
CA LEU A 24 10.96 30.34 -13.11
C LEU A 24 10.56 30.95 -11.76
N PRO A 25 9.97 32.17 -11.75
CA PRO A 25 9.70 32.92 -10.53
C PRO A 25 8.50 32.42 -9.76
N ASP A 26 8.55 32.65 -8.44
CA ASP A 26 7.53 32.41 -7.43
C ASP A 26 6.16 32.98 -7.82
N VAL A 27 5.13 32.13 -7.82
CA VAL A 27 3.73 32.57 -7.89
C VAL A 27 3.22 32.79 -6.48
N PHE A 28 3.05 34.06 -6.12
CA PHE A 28 2.35 34.51 -4.93
C PHE A 28 0.88 34.09 -5.02
N VAL A 29 0.40 33.26 -4.09
CA VAL A 29 -1.03 33.02 -3.90
C VAL A 29 -1.55 34.02 -2.87
N SER A 30 -2.30 34.99 -3.38
CA SER A 30 -3.02 35.98 -2.56
C SER A 30 -4.28 35.33 -1.92
N ASN A 31 -4.45 35.61 -0.62
CA ASN A 31 -5.66 35.34 0.14
C ASN A 31 -6.90 35.96 -0.52
N VAL A 32 -7.91 35.14 -0.83
CA VAL A 32 -9.24 35.61 -1.18
C VAL A 32 -10.12 35.54 0.06
N GLY A 33 -10.53 36.74 0.49
CA GLY A 33 -11.37 36.94 1.66
C GLY A 33 -12.80 36.41 1.49
N ALA A 34 -13.37 35.94 2.59
CA ALA A 34 -14.75 35.52 2.69
C ALA A 34 -15.71 36.71 2.57
N ALA A 35 -16.47 36.79 1.49
CA ALA A 35 -17.59 37.72 1.34
C ALA A 35 -18.84 37.10 1.99
N ARG A 36 -19.33 37.72 3.05
CA ARG A 36 -20.68 37.46 3.60
C ARG A 36 -21.71 38.17 2.72
N MET A 37 -22.53 37.43 2.02
CA MET A 37 -23.77 37.97 1.40
C MET A 37 -24.93 37.69 2.33
N ASN A 38 -25.47 38.76 2.94
CA ASN A 38 -26.80 38.74 3.59
C ASN A 38 -27.86 38.98 2.54
N PHE A 39 -28.70 37.99 2.28
CA PHE A 39 -29.96 38.19 1.53
C PHE A 39 -31.11 38.30 2.51
N ILE A 40 -31.72 39.49 2.55
CA ILE A 40 -33.02 39.72 3.17
C ILE A 40 -34.08 39.49 2.09
N ALA A 41 -34.86 38.43 2.21
CA ALA A 41 -36.02 38.20 1.34
C ALA A 41 -37.28 38.69 2.03
N HIS A 42 -37.94 39.70 1.44
CA HIS A 42 -39.32 40.11 1.77
C HIS A 42 -40.30 39.17 1.04
N LEU A 43 -41.22 38.57 1.80
CA LEU A 43 -42.36 37.83 1.26
C LEU A 43 -43.64 38.69 1.34
N PRO A 44 -44.50 38.67 0.34
CA PRO A 44 -45.92 38.86 0.52
C PRO A 44 -46.70 37.56 0.26
N GLY A 45 -47.73 37.38 1.07
CA GLY A 45 -48.49 36.16 1.29
C GLY A 45 -49.31 35.58 0.12
N GLY A 46 -49.70 34.31 0.33
CA GLY A 46 -50.76 33.62 -0.43
C GLY A 46 -50.64 32.10 -0.49
N ARG A 47 -51.37 31.45 0.40
CA ARG A 47 -52.08 30.13 0.33
C ARG A 47 -51.52 28.90 -0.42
N LEU A 48 -51.39 27.83 0.40
CA LEU A 48 -51.79 26.42 0.16
C LEU A 48 -51.09 25.57 -0.92
N GLY A 49 -50.42 24.54 -0.45
CA GLY A 49 -50.52 23.23 -1.08
C GLY A 49 -49.19 22.55 -1.46
N ALA A 50 -49.00 21.37 -0.91
CA ALA A 50 -48.00 20.35 -1.25
C ALA A 50 -46.61 20.48 -0.60
N SER A 51 -46.44 19.72 0.50
CA SER A 51 -45.14 19.41 1.09
C SER A 51 -44.32 18.53 0.12
N CYS A 52 -43.51 19.15 -0.70
CA CYS A 52 -42.37 18.49 -1.32
C CYS A 52 -41.23 18.51 -0.32
N PHE A 53 -40.98 17.36 0.32
CA PHE A 53 -39.73 17.15 1.05
C PHE A 53 -38.57 17.06 0.04
N LEU A 54 -38.01 18.20 -0.30
CA LEU A 54 -36.70 18.26 -0.93
C LEU A 54 -35.66 17.82 0.13
N PHE A 55 -35.24 16.57 0.06
CA PHE A 55 -34.00 16.13 0.71
C PHE A 55 -32.85 16.87 0.01
N SER A 56 -32.48 18.03 0.56
CA SER A 56 -31.25 18.73 0.22
C SER A 56 -30.12 17.88 0.77
N SER A 57 -29.59 16.99 -0.07
CA SER A 57 -28.32 16.30 0.21
C SER A 57 -27.23 17.37 0.23
N VAL A 58 -26.90 17.89 1.41
CA VAL A 58 -25.72 18.74 1.59
C VAL A 58 -24.51 17.83 1.37
N PHE A 59 -24.01 17.76 0.14
CA PHE A 59 -22.71 17.20 -0.15
C PHE A 59 -21.66 18.13 0.47
N LEU A 60 -21.18 17.77 1.63
CA LEU A 60 -20.01 18.40 2.22
C LEU A 60 -18.81 18.01 1.35
N ALA A 61 -18.34 18.90 0.51
CA ALA A 61 -17.13 18.71 -0.29
C ALA A 61 -15.94 18.53 0.68
N VAL A 62 -15.62 17.30 1.02
CA VAL A 62 -14.43 16.97 1.80
C VAL A 62 -13.25 16.98 0.85
N THR A 63 -12.52 18.08 0.83
CA THR A 63 -11.24 18.14 0.12
C THR A 63 -10.24 17.24 0.86
N LEU A 64 -10.03 16.03 0.33
CA LEU A 64 -8.98 15.13 0.82
C LEU A 64 -7.62 15.67 0.37
N VAL A 65 -7.00 16.49 1.23
CA VAL A 65 -5.61 16.90 1.03
C VAL A 65 -4.72 15.74 1.45
N GLN A 66 -4.17 15.03 0.45
CA GLN A 66 -3.24 13.95 0.72
C GLN A 66 -1.97 14.48 1.40
N LYS A 67 -1.66 13.93 2.57
CA LYS A 67 -0.38 14.21 3.24
C LYS A 67 0.68 13.22 2.75
N ASN A 68 1.47 13.65 1.80
CA ASN A 68 2.64 12.89 1.40
C ASN A 68 3.69 12.95 2.52
N PRO A 69 4.42 11.85 2.77
CA PRO A 69 5.59 11.90 3.63
C PRO A 69 6.62 12.87 3.02
N PRO A 70 7.45 13.53 3.84
CA PRO A 70 8.51 14.39 3.33
C PRO A 70 9.45 13.57 2.44
N VAL A 71 9.75 14.11 1.25
CA VAL A 71 10.71 13.50 0.34
C VAL A 71 12.04 13.38 1.08
N ARG A 72 12.52 12.19 1.41
CA ARG A 72 13.74 11.78 1.73
C ARG A 72 14.28 11.38 2.94
N SER A 73 14.83 10.40 3.10
CA SER A 73 15.64 10.02 4.16
C SER A 73 17.12 10.39 4.00
N ALA A 74 17.82 10.79 5.06
CA ALA A 74 19.24 10.96 5.07
C ALA A 74 19.98 9.65 5.20
N ASP A 75 19.29 8.57 5.58
CA ASP A 75 19.93 7.29 5.87
C ASP A 75 20.13 6.50 4.58
N SER A 76 21.33 5.98 4.38
CA SER A 76 21.59 5.00 3.32
C SER A 76 20.76 3.75 3.60
N PRO A 77 20.04 3.20 2.61
CA PRO A 77 19.28 1.98 2.81
C PRO A 77 20.18 0.81 3.21
N VAL A 78 19.66 -0.06 4.06
CA VAL A 78 20.34 -1.27 4.55
C VAL A 78 19.58 -2.49 4.04
N LEU A 79 20.30 -3.49 3.55
CA LEU A 79 19.70 -4.76 3.12
C LEU A 79 19.30 -5.61 4.32
N ILE A 80 18.04 -5.99 4.39
CA ILE A 80 17.46 -6.78 5.49
C ILE A 80 16.62 -7.95 4.99
N TRP A 81 16.52 -9.00 5.80
CA TRP A 81 15.50 -10.02 5.66
C TRP A 81 14.13 -9.48 6.14
N ASP A 82 13.07 -9.73 5.35
CA ASP A 82 11.70 -9.30 5.68
C ASP A 82 10.94 -10.29 6.54
N VAL A 83 11.45 -11.51 6.68
CA VAL A 83 10.82 -12.60 7.42
C VAL A 83 11.72 -13.08 8.55
N ASP A 84 11.09 -13.70 9.55
CA ASP A 84 11.80 -14.51 10.53
C ASP A 84 12.14 -15.87 9.89
N LEU A 85 13.41 -16.14 9.68
CA LEU A 85 13.88 -17.34 9.01
C LEU A 85 13.51 -18.63 9.75
N THR A 86 13.20 -18.55 11.06
CA THR A 86 12.73 -19.71 11.85
C THR A 86 11.31 -20.13 11.44
N LEU A 87 10.54 -19.24 10.82
CA LEU A 87 9.16 -19.46 10.36
C LEU A 87 9.04 -19.69 8.84
N ALA A 88 10.16 -19.87 8.15
CA ALA A 88 10.21 -19.94 6.69
C ALA A 88 9.39 -21.08 6.05
N ARG A 89 8.94 -22.06 6.83
CA ARG A 89 8.14 -23.22 6.38
C ARG A 89 6.72 -23.26 6.99
N ALA A 90 6.28 -22.18 7.63
CA ALA A 90 4.93 -22.03 8.16
C ALA A 90 4.06 -21.17 7.24
N LEU A 91 2.79 -20.96 7.58
CA LEU A 91 2.01 -19.88 6.94
C LEU A 91 2.65 -18.52 7.26
N PRO A 92 2.60 -17.56 6.32
CA PRO A 92 3.16 -16.23 6.55
C PRO A 92 2.56 -15.58 7.80
N ARG A 93 3.33 -14.70 8.42
CA ARG A 93 2.87 -13.93 9.58
C ARG A 93 1.52 -13.23 9.28
N ASN A 94 0.62 -13.27 10.25
CA ASN A 94 -0.70 -12.64 10.16
C ASN A 94 -1.54 -13.14 8.97
N PHE A 95 -1.33 -14.39 8.52
CA PHE A 95 -2.18 -15.01 7.51
C PHE A 95 -3.62 -15.18 8.04
N ARG A 96 -4.58 -14.80 7.22
CA ARG A 96 -6.02 -14.92 7.46
C ARG A 96 -6.78 -14.97 6.15
N THR A 97 -8.00 -15.51 6.22
CA THR A 97 -8.93 -15.58 5.10
C THR A 97 -10.29 -15.04 5.49
N THR A 98 -11.12 -14.68 4.53
CA THR A 98 -12.52 -14.31 4.74
C THR A 98 -13.42 -15.50 5.11
N ASP A 99 -12.88 -16.74 5.04
CA ASP A 99 -13.53 -17.96 5.47
C ASP A 99 -13.26 -18.27 6.96
N ASP A 100 -12.30 -17.56 7.57
CA ASP A 100 -11.97 -17.76 8.97
C ASP A 100 -13.13 -17.29 9.88
N PRO A 101 -13.43 -18.01 10.98
CA PRO A 101 -14.52 -17.63 11.88
C PRO A 101 -14.22 -16.30 12.58
N LEU A 102 -15.23 -15.41 12.61
CA LEU A 102 -15.14 -14.16 13.39
C LEU A 102 -15.23 -14.45 14.89
N LYS A 103 -14.19 -14.11 15.62
CA LYS A 103 -14.13 -14.26 17.09
C LYS A 103 -14.39 -12.91 17.76
N ALA A 104 -15.68 -12.58 18.00
CA ALA A 104 -16.04 -11.37 18.72
C ALA A 104 -15.73 -11.53 20.22
N SER A 105 -15.02 -10.56 20.80
CA SER A 105 -14.65 -10.53 22.22
C SER A 105 -15.69 -9.83 23.09
N ASP A 106 -16.56 -9.00 22.51
CA ASP A 106 -17.54 -8.13 23.19
C ASP A 106 -19.01 -8.54 22.96
N GLY A 107 -19.23 -9.72 22.38
CA GLY A 107 -20.58 -10.27 22.12
C GLY A 107 -21.33 -9.61 20.96
N LYS A 108 -20.77 -8.60 20.32
CA LYS A 108 -21.34 -7.94 19.14
C LYS A 108 -20.64 -8.40 17.87
N THR A 109 -21.29 -9.28 17.12
CA THR A 109 -20.76 -9.79 15.85
C THR A 109 -21.19 -8.88 14.71
N PRO A 110 -20.24 -8.33 13.90
CA PRO A 110 -20.56 -7.57 12.70
C PRO A 110 -21.30 -8.45 11.68
N SER A 111 -22.02 -7.81 10.75
CA SER A 111 -22.68 -8.51 9.64
C SER A 111 -21.68 -9.34 8.83
N THR A 112 -22.00 -10.60 8.57
CA THR A 112 -21.21 -11.51 7.73
C THR A 112 -21.72 -11.57 6.28
N THR A 113 -22.73 -10.76 5.93
CA THR A 113 -23.31 -10.74 4.60
C THR A 113 -22.24 -10.51 3.53
N GLY A 114 -22.09 -11.49 2.61
CA GLY A 114 -21.12 -11.44 1.51
C GLY A 114 -19.65 -11.53 1.92
N LEU A 115 -19.34 -11.89 3.18
CA LEU A 115 -17.95 -12.00 3.64
C LEU A 115 -17.25 -13.21 3.00
N ILE A 116 -17.87 -14.37 3.01
CA ILE A 116 -17.32 -15.60 2.44
C ILE A 116 -17.19 -15.49 0.91
N ASP A 117 -18.13 -14.79 0.28
CA ASP A 117 -18.14 -14.60 -1.19
C ASP A 117 -17.01 -13.67 -1.68
N LEU A 118 -16.27 -13.03 -0.76
CA LEU A 118 -15.12 -12.19 -1.14
C LEU A 118 -13.98 -13.01 -1.72
N HIS A 119 -13.79 -14.26 -1.27
CA HIS A 119 -12.61 -15.05 -1.60
C HIS A 119 -11.33 -14.22 -1.42
N ALA A 120 -11.17 -13.64 -0.23
CA ALA A 120 -10.06 -12.76 0.08
C ALA A 120 -9.21 -13.30 1.23
N SER A 121 -7.93 -13.00 1.18
CA SER A 121 -6.98 -13.38 2.21
C SER A 121 -5.93 -12.28 2.38
N GLY A 122 -5.21 -12.33 3.49
CA GLY A 122 -4.13 -11.40 3.75
C GLY A 122 -3.03 -12.00 4.60
N SER A 123 -1.80 -11.51 4.41
CA SER A 123 -0.66 -11.91 5.24
C SER A 123 0.42 -10.83 5.29
N GLY A 124 1.46 -11.07 6.08
CA GLY A 124 2.75 -10.45 5.91
C GLY A 124 3.50 -11.06 4.72
N GLU A 125 4.72 -10.58 4.53
CA GLU A 125 5.65 -11.10 3.53
C GLU A 125 5.87 -12.59 3.71
N PHE A 126 6.14 -13.30 2.61
CA PHE A 126 6.26 -14.75 2.54
C PHE A 126 7.62 -15.18 1.94
N THR A 127 8.02 -16.40 2.19
CA THR A 127 9.08 -17.09 1.44
C THR A 127 8.48 -17.85 0.26
N ALA A 128 9.32 -18.35 -0.63
CA ALA A 128 8.86 -19.23 -1.71
C ALA A 128 8.08 -20.46 -1.19
N ASP A 129 8.50 -21.03 -0.04
CA ASP A 129 7.82 -22.16 0.58
C ASP A 129 6.50 -21.74 1.25
N ASN A 130 6.48 -20.57 1.93
CA ASN A 130 5.24 -20.03 2.48
C ASN A 130 4.21 -19.76 1.36
N LEU A 131 4.63 -19.23 0.20
CA LEU A 131 3.75 -18.99 -0.95
C LEU A 131 3.06 -20.27 -1.40
N ARG A 132 3.81 -21.37 -1.56
CA ARG A 132 3.23 -22.66 -1.91
C ARG A 132 2.22 -23.15 -0.87
N LEU A 133 2.54 -22.98 0.42
CA LEU A 133 1.66 -23.38 1.51
C LEU A 133 0.39 -22.53 1.58
N LEU A 134 0.50 -21.20 1.45
CA LEU A 134 -0.67 -20.32 1.50
C LEU A 134 -1.63 -20.57 0.33
N LEU A 135 -1.14 -20.91 -0.86
CA LEU A 135 -1.99 -21.26 -2.01
C LEU A 135 -2.87 -22.48 -1.75
N THR A 136 -2.44 -23.43 -0.91
CA THR A 136 -3.30 -24.58 -0.51
C THR A 136 -4.54 -24.16 0.28
N ARG A 137 -4.56 -22.93 0.80
CA ARG A 137 -5.68 -22.37 1.58
C ARG A 137 -6.67 -21.59 0.72
N MET A 138 -6.40 -21.44 -0.54
CA MET A 138 -7.17 -20.64 -1.51
C MET A 138 -7.50 -21.50 -2.74
N PRO A 139 -8.60 -22.25 -2.71
CA PRO A 139 -9.00 -23.10 -3.83
C PRO A 139 -9.45 -22.26 -5.02
N GLY A 140 -8.79 -22.42 -6.17
CA GLY A 140 -9.10 -21.72 -7.42
C GLY A 140 -7.99 -20.78 -7.91
N PRO A 141 -8.28 -19.90 -8.87
CA PRO A 141 -7.33 -18.90 -9.33
C PRO A 141 -6.97 -17.91 -8.24
N VAL A 142 -5.70 -17.60 -8.06
CA VAL A 142 -5.23 -16.63 -7.05
C VAL A 142 -4.55 -15.45 -7.73
N THR A 143 -4.90 -14.25 -7.30
CA THR A 143 -4.16 -13.02 -7.63
C THR A 143 -3.50 -12.47 -6.36
N ILE A 144 -2.18 -12.37 -6.37
CA ILE A 144 -1.38 -11.78 -5.30
C ILE A 144 -1.31 -10.28 -5.52
N PHE A 145 -1.77 -9.51 -4.52
CA PHE A 145 -1.67 -8.05 -4.48
C PHE A 145 -0.52 -7.65 -3.55
N ASP A 146 0.61 -7.32 -4.12
CA ASP A 146 1.73 -6.74 -3.40
C ASP A 146 1.51 -5.24 -3.16
N LEU A 147 1.42 -4.85 -1.89
CA LEU A 147 1.12 -3.48 -1.46
C LEU A 147 2.38 -2.70 -1.06
N ARG A 148 3.57 -3.26 -1.25
CA ARG A 148 4.82 -2.70 -0.80
C ARG A 148 5.32 -1.64 -1.79
N GLN A 149 5.78 -0.50 -1.27
CA GLN A 149 6.54 0.48 -2.04
C GLN A 149 8.05 0.20 -1.92
N GLU A 150 8.47 -0.51 -0.89
CA GLU A 150 9.87 -0.86 -0.62
C GLU A 150 10.45 -1.71 -1.76
N THR A 151 11.68 -1.42 -2.18
CA THR A 151 12.43 -2.27 -3.11
C THR A 151 12.75 -3.60 -2.44
N HIS A 152 12.21 -4.69 -2.97
CA HIS A 152 12.42 -6.04 -2.44
C HIS A 152 12.55 -7.07 -3.56
N ILE A 153 13.31 -8.12 -3.28
CA ILE A 153 13.49 -9.29 -4.17
C ILE A 153 13.58 -10.56 -3.34
N PHE A 154 13.52 -11.68 -4.02
CA PHE A 154 13.78 -12.99 -3.41
C PHE A 154 15.20 -13.45 -3.70
N VAL A 155 15.93 -13.75 -2.64
CA VAL A 155 17.29 -14.29 -2.68
C VAL A 155 17.23 -15.70 -2.13
N SER A 156 17.54 -16.69 -2.96
CA SER A 156 17.46 -18.13 -2.58
C SER A 156 16.10 -18.49 -1.98
N GLY A 157 15.02 -17.95 -2.54
CA GLY A 157 13.65 -18.16 -2.09
C GLY A 157 13.22 -17.39 -0.82
N LEU A 158 14.09 -16.52 -0.27
CA LEU A 158 13.83 -15.71 0.91
C LEU A 158 13.69 -14.24 0.52
N PRO A 159 12.66 -13.50 1.03
CA PRO A 159 12.47 -12.09 0.72
C PRO A 159 13.46 -11.20 1.46
N GLY A 160 14.13 -10.34 0.72
CA GLY A 160 15.01 -9.29 1.24
C GLY A 160 14.68 -7.94 0.65
N SER A 161 14.80 -6.88 1.46
CA SER A 161 14.50 -5.51 1.02
C SER A 161 15.55 -4.49 1.43
N TRP A 162 15.58 -3.37 0.70
CA TRP A 162 16.33 -2.19 1.06
C TRP A 162 15.52 -1.34 2.05
N PHE A 163 15.87 -1.45 3.31
CA PHE A 163 15.25 -0.72 4.41
C PHE A 163 15.92 0.64 4.64
N ALA A 164 15.12 1.67 4.72
CA ALA A 164 15.47 2.95 5.35
C ALA A 164 14.44 3.28 6.43
N THR A 165 14.74 4.27 7.27
CA THR A 165 13.84 4.67 8.37
C THR A 165 12.38 4.75 7.89
N ARG A 166 11.47 4.03 8.56
CA ARG A 166 10.03 3.92 8.28
C ARG A 166 9.67 3.20 6.99
N ASP A 167 10.58 2.47 6.38
CA ASP A 167 10.45 1.86 5.04
C ASP A 167 10.21 2.90 3.92
N TRP A 168 10.79 4.11 4.03
CA TRP A 168 10.55 5.24 3.14
C TRP A 168 11.66 5.50 2.11
N ALA A 169 12.51 4.53 1.83
CA ALA A 169 13.58 4.66 0.83
C ALA A 169 13.07 5.08 -0.56
N ASN A 170 11.86 4.69 -0.92
CA ASN A 170 11.26 4.92 -2.24
C ASN A 170 10.20 6.05 -2.28
N VAL A 171 10.09 6.85 -1.22
CA VAL A 171 9.15 7.97 -1.23
C VAL A 171 9.48 8.94 -2.35
N GLY A 172 8.48 9.29 -3.15
CA GLY A 172 8.61 10.17 -4.32
C GLY A 172 9.00 9.47 -5.62
N ARG A 173 9.34 8.17 -5.58
CA ARG A 173 9.59 7.38 -6.79
C ARG A 173 8.28 6.81 -7.33
N SER A 174 8.19 6.73 -8.65
CA SER A 174 7.10 6.04 -9.34
C SER A 174 7.21 4.52 -9.15
N GLN A 175 6.09 3.81 -9.29
CA GLN A 175 6.11 2.35 -9.24
C GLN A 175 7.01 1.74 -10.31
N THR A 176 7.03 2.30 -11.52
CA THR A 176 7.88 1.84 -12.62
C THR A 176 9.37 1.93 -12.25
N GLU A 177 9.81 3.07 -11.70
CA GLU A 177 11.21 3.22 -11.25
C GLU A 177 11.59 2.23 -10.14
N ILE A 178 10.64 1.85 -9.29
CA ILE A 178 10.86 0.87 -8.25
C ILE A 178 10.99 -0.53 -8.84
N GLU A 179 10.07 -0.93 -9.72
CA GLU A 179 10.07 -2.23 -10.39
C GLU A 179 11.31 -2.42 -11.28
N GLU A 180 11.76 -1.37 -11.96
CA GLU A 180 13.00 -1.38 -12.75
C GLU A 180 14.23 -1.58 -11.86
N ALA A 181 14.28 -0.91 -10.70
CA ALA A 181 15.37 -1.07 -9.74
C ALA A 181 15.42 -2.49 -9.14
N GLU A 182 14.27 -3.07 -8.81
CA GLU A 182 14.16 -4.47 -8.34
C GLU A 182 14.65 -5.45 -9.41
N ALA A 183 14.19 -5.30 -10.63
CA ALA A 183 14.59 -6.15 -11.72
C ALA A 183 16.11 -6.03 -12.03
N ALA A 184 16.67 -4.81 -11.96
CA ALA A 184 18.10 -4.60 -12.11
C ALA A 184 18.90 -5.24 -10.97
N TRP A 185 18.42 -5.11 -9.73
CA TRP A 185 19.06 -5.71 -8.58
C TRP A 185 19.03 -7.24 -8.64
N ALA A 186 17.87 -7.87 -8.91
CA ALA A 186 17.77 -9.31 -9.08
C ALA A 186 18.72 -9.83 -10.17
N ARG A 187 18.80 -9.16 -11.33
CA ARG A 187 19.73 -9.54 -12.40
C ARG A 187 21.20 -9.40 -12.03
N SER A 188 21.55 -8.53 -11.09
CA SER A 188 22.94 -8.35 -10.65
C SER A 188 23.45 -9.47 -9.74
N LEU A 189 22.54 -10.31 -9.22
CA LEU A 189 22.83 -11.39 -8.28
C LEU A 189 22.71 -12.75 -8.98
N GLY A 190 23.82 -13.20 -9.56
CA GLY A 190 23.91 -14.56 -10.13
C GLY A 190 24.20 -15.63 -9.08
N PRO A 191 24.02 -16.93 -9.40
CA PRO A 191 24.45 -18.03 -8.55
C PRO A 191 25.93 -17.90 -8.17
N GLY A 192 26.22 -18.08 -6.87
CA GLY A 192 27.58 -17.92 -6.31
C GLY A 192 27.94 -16.49 -5.90
N SER A 193 27.06 -15.49 -6.14
CA SER A 193 27.26 -14.14 -5.59
C SER A 193 27.22 -14.18 -4.07
N GLU A 194 28.05 -13.36 -3.42
CA GLU A 194 28.04 -13.19 -1.97
C GLU A 194 27.39 -11.85 -1.61
N ILE A 195 26.41 -11.87 -0.71
CA ILE A 195 25.77 -10.66 -0.18
C ILE A 195 25.81 -10.64 1.35
N ALA A 196 25.90 -9.43 1.91
CA ALA A 196 25.78 -9.20 3.33
C ALA A 196 24.36 -8.69 3.64
N ILE A 197 23.55 -9.48 4.33
CA ILE A 197 22.16 -9.16 4.67
C ILE A 197 21.95 -9.21 6.18
N ARG A 198 21.15 -8.30 6.73
CA ARG A 198 20.91 -8.18 8.17
C ARG A 198 19.56 -8.76 8.58
N PRO A 199 19.41 -9.25 9.82
CA PRO A 199 18.09 -9.57 10.37
C PRO A 199 17.22 -8.31 10.42
N GLY A 200 16.00 -8.34 9.85
CA GLY A 200 15.17 -7.15 9.74
C GLY A 200 14.62 -6.65 11.06
N ALA A 201 14.16 -7.53 11.95
CA ALA A 201 13.56 -7.14 13.22
C ALA A 201 14.52 -6.33 14.14
N PRO A 202 15.79 -6.73 14.34
CA PRO A 202 16.78 -5.91 15.06
C PRO A 202 17.04 -4.57 14.39
N VAL A 203 17.26 -4.54 13.06
CA VAL A 203 17.49 -3.29 12.32
C VAL A 203 16.34 -2.32 12.51
N LYS A 204 15.09 -2.77 12.37
CA LYS A 204 13.90 -1.94 12.53
C LYS A 204 13.68 -1.42 13.96
N LYS A 205 14.22 -2.11 14.95
CA LYS A 205 14.21 -1.68 16.36
C LYS A 205 15.39 -0.77 16.72
N GLY A 206 16.38 -0.62 15.84
CA GLY A 206 17.61 0.12 16.11
C GLY A 206 18.58 -0.63 17.03
N ASP A 207 18.44 -1.95 17.13
CA ASP A 207 19.33 -2.82 17.91
C ASP A 207 20.56 -3.19 17.08
N ALA A 208 21.60 -2.38 17.16
CA ALA A 208 22.83 -2.55 16.39
C ALA A 208 23.59 -3.85 16.73
N ASP A 209 23.53 -4.29 17.99
CA ASP A 209 24.26 -5.46 18.47
C ASP A 209 23.68 -6.77 17.89
N SER A 210 22.35 -6.83 17.76
CA SER A 210 21.66 -7.98 17.15
C SER A 210 21.51 -7.86 15.63
N ALA A 211 21.85 -6.70 15.04
CA ALA A 211 21.74 -6.41 13.61
C ALA A 211 22.99 -6.76 12.81
N VAL A 212 23.76 -7.76 13.23
CA VAL A 212 25.02 -8.17 12.56
C VAL A 212 24.72 -8.73 11.17
N PRO A 213 25.42 -8.28 10.11
CA PRO A 213 25.24 -8.84 8.78
C PRO A 213 25.62 -10.30 8.71
N GLN A 214 24.84 -11.08 8.01
CA GLN A 214 25.12 -12.47 7.66
C GLN A 214 25.60 -12.52 6.20
N GLN A 215 26.67 -13.24 5.93
CA GLN A 215 27.10 -13.51 4.56
C GLN A 215 26.24 -14.65 3.99
N VAL A 216 25.71 -14.44 2.82
CA VAL A 216 24.82 -15.40 2.14
C VAL A 216 25.32 -15.60 0.72
N THR A 217 25.56 -16.87 0.36
CA THR A 217 25.80 -17.26 -1.02
C THR A 217 24.48 -17.39 -1.75
N VAL A 218 24.29 -16.61 -2.80
CA VAL A 218 23.06 -16.59 -3.62
C VAL A 218 23.02 -17.85 -4.48
N THR A 219 21.92 -18.61 -4.41
CA THR A 219 21.66 -19.71 -5.34
C THR A 219 20.82 -19.25 -6.54
N GLU A 220 19.90 -18.32 -6.30
CA GLU A 220 19.07 -17.68 -7.29
C GLU A 220 18.58 -16.31 -6.77
N ALA A 221 18.22 -15.41 -7.68
CA ALA A 221 17.57 -14.16 -7.32
C ALA A 221 16.44 -13.87 -8.31
N SER A 222 15.27 -13.45 -7.80
CA SER A 222 14.09 -13.15 -8.60
C SER A 222 13.29 -12.00 -8.01
N ILE A 223 12.56 -11.27 -8.84
CA ILE A 223 11.51 -10.38 -8.39
C ILE A 223 10.27 -11.19 -7.99
N GLU A 224 9.40 -10.62 -7.17
CA GLU A 224 8.23 -11.33 -6.66
C GLU A 224 7.26 -11.76 -7.77
N ARG A 225 7.05 -10.93 -8.79
CA ARG A 225 6.24 -11.29 -9.97
C ARG A 225 6.67 -12.62 -10.59
N ASP A 226 7.98 -12.81 -10.76
CA ASP A 226 8.52 -14.03 -11.38
C ASP A 226 8.32 -15.23 -10.46
N LEU A 227 8.59 -15.07 -9.15
CA LEU A 227 8.33 -16.13 -8.17
C LEU A 227 6.85 -16.54 -8.17
N VAL A 228 5.93 -15.58 -8.10
CA VAL A 228 4.47 -15.83 -8.10
C VAL A 228 4.03 -16.57 -9.38
N SER A 229 4.63 -16.21 -10.53
CA SER A 229 4.31 -16.88 -11.79
C SER A 229 4.73 -18.35 -11.82
N THR A 230 5.80 -18.72 -11.10
CA THR A 230 6.26 -20.14 -11.04
C THR A 230 5.28 -21.08 -10.37
N VAL A 231 4.38 -20.55 -9.55
CA VAL A 231 3.34 -21.31 -8.83
C VAL A 231 1.96 -21.19 -9.47
N GLY A 232 1.86 -20.56 -10.66
CA GLY A 232 0.62 -20.44 -11.43
C GLY A 232 -0.36 -19.38 -10.88
N ALA A 233 0.07 -18.49 -10.01
CA ALA A 233 -0.72 -17.38 -9.53
C ALA A 233 -0.50 -16.10 -10.37
N SER A 234 -1.48 -15.21 -10.37
CA SER A 234 -1.36 -13.86 -10.97
C SER A 234 -0.75 -12.89 -9.97
N TYR A 235 -0.07 -11.86 -10.47
CA TYR A 235 0.58 -10.83 -9.65
C TYR A 235 0.14 -9.43 -10.05
N VAL A 236 -0.17 -8.61 -9.05
CA VAL A 236 -0.48 -7.17 -9.21
C VAL A 236 0.27 -6.38 -8.14
N ARG A 237 1.14 -5.45 -8.57
CA ARG A 237 1.75 -4.49 -7.66
C ARG A 237 0.88 -3.25 -7.51
N VAL A 238 0.60 -2.86 -6.27
CA VAL A 238 -0.01 -1.58 -5.92
C VAL A 238 0.87 -0.92 -4.86
N ALA A 239 1.88 -0.20 -5.31
CA ALA A 239 2.89 0.38 -4.42
C ALA A 239 2.28 1.46 -3.50
N VAL A 240 2.33 1.20 -2.20
CA VAL A 240 1.83 2.09 -1.14
C VAL A 240 2.91 2.34 -0.11
N THR A 241 3.21 3.60 0.15
CA THR A 241 4.15 4.01 1.20
C THR A 241 3.70 3.49 2.56
N ASP A 242 4.61 2.88 3.32
CA ASP A 242 4.22 2.33 4.63
C ASP A 242 3.70 3.41 5.57
N HIS A 243 2.74 3.03 6.40
CA HIS A 243 2.02 3.87 7.37
C HIS A 243 1.09 4.94 6.77
N THR A 244 1.04 5.13 5.44
CA THR A 244 0.17 6.13 4.79
C THR A 244 -1.09 5.47 4.19
N ARG A 245 -2.05 6.29 3.75
CA ARG A 245 -3.08 5.82 2.82
C ARG A 245 -2.50 5.64 1.42
N PRO A 246 -3.14 4.84 0.54
CA PRO A 246 -2.73 4.78 -0.87
C PRO A 246 -2.91 6.15 -1.56
N LEU A 247 -2.05 6.44 -2.53
CA LEU A 247 -2.20 7.54 -3.47
C LEU A 247 -3.41 7.29 -4.37
N ASP A 248 -4.03 8.35 -4.92
CA ASP A 248 -5.23 8.22 -5.73
C ASP A 248 -4.99 7.37 -7.00
N ASN A 249 -3.83 7.48 -7.61
CA ASN A 249 -3.43 6.62 -8.74
C ASN A 249 -3.20 5.15 -8.34
N ALA A 250 -2.78 4.88 -7.11
CA ALA A 250 -2.67 3.52 -6.58
C ALA A 250 -4.07 2.93 -6.32
N VAL A 251 -5.02 3.74 -5.85
CA VAL A 251 -6.43 3.34 -5.69
C VAL A 251 -7.05 3.02 -7.05
N ASP A 252 -6.84 3.84 -8.07
CA ASP A 252 -7.33 3.58 -9.42
C ASP A 252 -6.78 2.27 -9.98
N ARG A 253 -5.47 2.03 -9.81
CA ARG A 253 -4.81 0.77 -10.22
C ARG A 253 -5.41 -0.43 -9.51
N PHE A 254 -5.65 -0.33 -8.22
CA PHE A 254 -6.33 -1.37 -7.44
C PHE A 254 -7.73 -1.66 -8.00
N ILE A 255 -8.53 -0.64 -8.26
CA ILE A 255 -9.87 -0.79 -8.81
C ILE A 255 -9.85 -1.46 -10.19
N VAL A 256 -8.93 -1.06 -11.06
CA VAL A 256 -8.74 -1.70 -12.39
C VAL A 256 -8.39 -3.18 -12.22
N ALA A 257 -7.49 -3.52 -11.31
CA ALA A 257 -7.13 -4.90 -11.04
C ALA A 257 -8.31 -5.72 -10.48
N VAL A 258 -9.09 -5.14 -9.56
CA VAL A 258 -10.31 -5.78 -9.01
C VAL A 258 -11.37 -6.03 -10.09
N ARG A 259 -11.52 -5.11 -11.06
CA ARG A 259 -12.42 -5.28 -12.20
C ARG A 259 -11.99 -6.43 -13.14
N ALA A 260 -10.71 -6.73 -13.17
CA ALA A 260 -10.10 -7.74 -14.03
C ALA A 260 -9.96 -9.10 -13.36
N LEU A 261 -10.30 -9.25 -12.08
CA LEU A 261 -10.23 -10.53 -11.38
C LEU A 261 -11.12 -11.58 -12.09
N PRO A 262 -10.60 -12.78 -12.34
CA PRO A 262 -11.43 -13.89 -12.80
C PRO A 262 -12.58 -14.17 -11.84
N GLU A 263 -13.64 -14.80 -12.37
CA GLU A 263 -14.73 -15.27 -11.54
C GLU A 263 -14.22 -16.29 -10.50
N ASN A 264 -14.68 -16.20 -9.28
CA ASN A 264 -14.26 -17.02 -8.14
C ASN A 264 -12.75 -16.98 -7.83
N ALA A 265 -12.04 -15.96 -8.31
CA ALA A 265 -10.64 -15.80 -7.96
C ALA A 265 -10.47 -15.33 -6.52
N TRP A 266 -9.44 -15.85 -5.86
CA TRP A 266 -8.97 -15.34 -4.58
C TRP A 266 -8.10 -14.10 -4.76
N ALA A 267 -8.37 -13.07 -3.98
CA ALA A 267 -7.53 -11.88 -3.88
C ALA A 267 -6.69 -11.99 -2.60
N HIS A 268 -5.40 -12.27 -2.73
CA HIS A 268 -4.47 -12.28 -1.60
C HIS A 268 -3.73 -10.95 -1.49
N PHE A 269 -3.88 -10.26 -0.36
CA PHE A 269 -3.25 -8.99 -0.10
C PHE A 269 -2.08 -9.17 0.87
N HIS A 270 -0.91 -8.64 0.54
CA HIS A 270 0.19 -8.64 1.49
C HIS A 270 0.95 -7.30 1.51
N CYS A 271 1.65 -7.08 2.59
CA CYS A 271 2.70 -6.10 2.76
C CYS A 271 3.77 -6.72 3.65
N GLU A 272 4.77 -5.99 4.09
CA GLU A 272 5.81 -6.61 4.92
C GLU A 272 5.22 -7.23 6.22
N ALA A 273 4.45 -6.46 6.99
CA ALA A 273 3.90 -6.92 8.28
C ALA A 273 2.55 -7.65 8.21
N GLY A 274 1.78 -7.50 7.13
CA GLY A 274 0.45 -8.09 6.98
C GLY A 274 -0.67 -7.41 7.76
N LEU A 275 -0.45 -6.24 8.33
CA LEU A 275 -1.45 -5.53 9.14
C LEU A 275 -1.92 -4.24 8.49
N GLY A 276 -1.10 -3.17 8.46
CA GLY A 276 -1.54 -1.82 8.08
C GLY A 276 -2.12 -1.72 6.67
N ARG A 277 -1.27 -1.82 5.66
CA ARG A 277 -1.65 -1.78 4.24
C ARG A 277 -2.57 -2.93 3.88
N THR A 278 -2.24 -4.13 4.30
CA THR A 278 -3.01 -5.35 4.03
C THR A 278 -4.45 -5.24 4.51
N THR A 279 -4.68 -4.88 5.79
CA THR A 279 -6.04 -4.74 6.31
C THR A 279 -6.79 -3.58 5.63
N THR A 280 -6.08 -2.48 5.33
CA THR A 280 -6.69 -1.37 4.58
C THR A 280 -7.24 -1.86 3.24
N PHE A 281 -6.45 -2.59 2.44
CA PHE A 281 -6.91 -3.07 1.14
C PHE A 281 -7.97 -4.17 1.22
N MET A 282 -7.92 -5.04 2.22
CA MET A 282 -9.02 -5.99 2.49
C MET A 282 -10.33 -5.24 2.81
N VAL A 283 -10.28 -4.15 3.59
CA VAL A 283 -11.44 -3.27 3.83
C VAL A 283 -11.92 -2.61 2.55
N LEU A 284 -11.03 -2.05 1.73
CA LEU A 284 -11.42 -1.43 0.44
C LEU A 284 -12.04 -2.45 -0.53
N TYR A 285 -11.49 -3.66 -0.59
CA TYR A 285 -12.04 -4.75 -1.41
C TYR A 285 -13.42 -5.16 -0.96
N ASP A 286 -13.60 -5.32 0.35
CA ASP A 286 -14.88 -5.63 0.96
C ASP A 286 -15.92 -4.52 0.67
N MET A 287 -15.54 -3.25 0.78
CA MET A 287 -16.40 -2.13 0.41
C MET A 287 -16.83 -2.20 -1.06
N LEU A 288 -15.92 -2.43 -1.99
CA LEU A 288 -16.26 -2.54 -3.42
C LEU A 288 -17.31 -3.61 -3.68
N ARG A 289 -17.30 -4.71 -2.92
CA ARG A 289 -18.21 -5.84 -3.07
C ARG A 289 -19.52 -5.69 -2.28
N ASN A 290 -19.47 -5.03 -1.12
CA ASN A 290 -20.54 -5.12 -0.13
C ASN A 290 -21.10 -3.79 0.37
N ALA A 291 -20.51 -2.62 0.08
CA ALA A 291 -20.94 -1.34 0.67
C ALA A 291 -22.38 -0.92 0.33
N THR A 292 -23.01 -1.49 -0.71
CA THR A 292 -24.42 -1.27 -1.01
C THR A 292 -25.39 -1.96 -0.06
N ARG A 293 -24.92 -2.94 0.72
CA ARG A 293 -25.77 -3.80 1.58
C ARG A 293 -25.21 -3.99 2.99
N VAL A 294 -23.99 -3.54 3.27
CA VAL A 294 -23.32 -3.70 4.57
C VAL A 294 -22.79 -2.33 5.01
N SER A 295 -22.99 -1.98 6.27
CA SER A 295 -22.53 -0.71 6.84
C SER A 295 -21.00 -0.59 6.88
N LEU A 296 -20.49 0.64 6.94
CA LEU A 296 -19.06 0.90 7.14
C LEU A 296 -18.54 0.24 8.42
N GLU A 297 -19.31 0.37 9.49
CA GLU A 297 -18.97 -0.16 10.81
C GLU A 297 -18.86 -1.68 10.80
N ASP A 298 -19.79 -2.37 10.11
CA ASP A 298 -19.76 -3.83 9.98
C ASP A 298 -18.60 -4.30 9.11
N ILE A 299 -18.34 -3.63 7.97
CA ILE A 299 -17.20 -3.97 7.10
C ILE A 299 -15.88 -3.81 7.86
N VAL A 300 -15.67 -2.66 8.50
CA VAL A 300 -14.44 -2.42 9.28
C VAL A 300 -14.37 -3.36 10.48
N GLY A 301 -15.50 -3.59 11.16
CA GLY A 301 -15.58 -4.48 12.32
C GLY A 301 -15.18 -5.91 12.00
N ARG A 302 -15.70 -6.51 10.91
CA ARG A 302 -15.37 -7.87 10.52
C ARG A 302 -13.92 -8.02 10.03
N GLN A 303 -13.42 -7.05 9.28
CA GLN A 303 -12.02 -7.04 8.85
C GLN A 303 -11.05 -6.83 10.02
N LYS A 304 -11.42 -6.03 11.03
CA LYS A 304 -10.69 -5.90 12.29
C LYS A 304 -10.57 -7.24 13.01
N LEU A 305 -11.68 -7.98 13.17
CA LEU A 305 -11.70 -9.29 13.84
C LEU A 305 -10.81 -10.31 13.11
N LEU A 306 -10.84 -10.33 11.78
CA LEU A 306 -9.95 -11.16 10.95
C LEU A 306 -8.48 -10.73 11.08
N SER A 307 -8.21 -9.46 11.33
CA SER A 307 -6.87 -8.86 11.33
C SER A 307 -6.26 -8.71 12.73
N PHE A 308 -6.51 -9.66 13.62
CA PHE A 308 -5.91 -9.67 14.98
C PHE A 308 -6.17 -8.37 15.75
N ASP A 309 -7.40 -7.87 15.68
CA ASP A 309 -7.87 -6.61 16.28
C ASP A 309 -7.23 -5.34 15.70
N TYR A 310 -6.63 -5.42 14.48
CA TYR A 310 -6.13 -4.23 13.79
C TYR A 310 -7.28 -3.43 13.19
N ASP A 311 -7.56 -2.26 13.76
CA ASP A 311 -8.65 -1.37 13.36
C ASP A 311 -8.11 -0.22 12.50
N VAL A 312 -8.52 -0.18 11.22
CA VAL A 312 -8.09 0.87 10.28
C VAL A 312 -8.64 2.25 10.63
N LEU A 313 -9.71 2.32 11.43
CA LEU A 313 -10.32 3.57 11.88
C LEU A 313 -9.86 3.98 13.30
N ARG A 314 -9.00 3.20 13.97
CA ARG A 314 -8.52 3.54 15.31
C ARG A 314 -7.54 4.72 15.25
N PRO A 315 -7.84 5.85 15.92
CA PRO A 315 -6.90 6.96 16.01
C PRO A 315 -5.71 6.57 16.90
N VAL A 316 -4.59 7.24 16.70
CA VAL A 316 -3.42 7.11 17.57
C VAL A 316 -3.26 8.37 18.43
N GLY A 317 -2.54 8.23 19.55
CA GLY A 317 -2.33 9.35 20.48
C GLY A 317 -1.63 10.55 19.84
N PRO A 318 -1.81 11.76 20.37
CA PRO A 318 -1.37 13.01 19.73
C PRO A 318 0.15 13.15 19.59
N ARG A 319 0.93 12.43 20.40
CA ARG A 319 2.40 12.40 20.32
C ARG A 319 2.94 11.30 19.40
N ASN A 320 2.08 10.49 18.81
CA ASN A 320 2.51 9.45 17.87
C ASN A 320 2.81 10.09 16.51
N TRP A 321 4.03 9.90 16.01
CA TRP A 321 4.45 10.44 14.71
C TRP A 321 3.56 10.00 13.53
N LYS A 322 2.89 8.85 13.65
CA LYS A 322 1.93 8.34 12.65
C LYS A 322 0.61 9.11 12.65
N GLY A 323 0.37 9.97 13.65
CA GLY A 323 -0.90 10.68 13.84
C GLY A 323 -1.48 11.34 12.59
N PRO A 324 -0.71 12.18 11.86
CA PRO A 324 -1.17 12.81 10.63
C PRO A 324 -1.59 11.82 9.54
N TYR A 325 -0.83 10.73 9.36
CA TYR A 325 -1.08 9.69 8.35
C TYR A 325 -2.27 8.80 8.72
N VAL A 326 -2.42 8.48 10.01
CA VAL A 326 -3.59 7.74 10.52
C VAL A 326 -4.86 8.57 10.36
N LYS A 327 -4.82 9.88 10.67
CA LYS A 327 -5.96 10.77 10.45
C LYS A 327 -6.36 10.84 8.98
N ASP A 328 -5.39 10.96 8.08
CA ASP A 328 -5.62 10.97 6.63
C ASP A 328 -6.21 9.64 6.14
N ARG A 329 -5.68 8.50 6.59
CA ARG A 329 -6.22 7.17 6.27
C ARG A 329 -7.67 7.01 6.76
N ILE A 330 -7.99 7.45 7.98
CA ILE A 330 -9.36 7.37 8.52
C ILE A 330 -10.33 8.18 7.64
N ALA A 331 -9.96 9.40 7.26
CA ALA A 331 -10.75 10.22 6.37
C ALA A 331 -10.94 9.55 5.00
N PHE A 332 -9.85 9.05 4.41
CA PHE A 332 -9.86 8.33 3.15
C PHE A 332 -10.80 7.11 3.17
N VAL A 333 -10.69 6.24 4.18
CA VAL A 333 -11.52 5.03 4.30
C VAL A 333 -13.01 5.37 4.35
N ARG A 334 -13.40 6.44 5.06
CA ARG A 334 -14.79 6.91 5.11
C ARG A 334 -15.29 7.40 3.77
N VAL A 335 -14.50 8.20 3.07
CA VAL A 335 -14.86 8.72 1.73
C VAL A 335 -14.87 7.60 0.70
N PHE A 336 -13.96 6.63 0.80
CA PHE A 336 -13.95 5.48 -0.08
C PHE A 336 -15.19 4.59 0.09
N TYR A 337 -15.76 4.51 1.28
CA TYR A 337 -17.04 3.82 1.49
C TYR A 337 -18.17 4.47 0.66
N GLU A 338 -18.26 5.81 0.63
CA GLU A 338 -19.24 6.50 -0.20
C GLU A 338 -18.99 6.30 -1.70
N TYR A 339 -17.72 6.32 -2.12
CA TYR A 339 -17.32 5.95 -3.48
C TYR A 339 -17.80 4.54 -3.83
N ALA A 340 -17.53 3.56 -2.98
CA ALA A 340 -17.87 2.15 -3.22
C ALA A 340 -19.40 1.93 -3.28
N ARG A 341 -20.19 2.66 -2.50
CA ARG A 341 -21.66 2.65 -2.58
C ARG A 341 -22.15 3.18 -3.92
N ALA A 342 -21.58 4.27 -4.41
CA ALA A 342 -21.91 4.88 -5.69
C ALA A 342 -21.36 4.09 -6.89
N ASN A 343 -20.31 3.29 -6.69
CA ASN A 343 -19.58 2.55 -7.73
C ASN A 343 -19.37 1.07 -7.34
N PRO A 344 -20.44 0.27 -7.21
CA PRO A 344 -20.33 -1.14 -6.84
C PRO A 344 -19.38 -1.89 -7.79
N ASN A 345 -18.53 -2.75 -7.24
CA ASN A 345 -17.44 -3.41 -7.96
C ASN A 345 -16.47 -2.43 -8.67
N GLY A 346 -16.38 -1.20 -8.17
CA GLY A 346 -15.56 -0.14 -8.74
C GLY A 346 -16.11 0.45 -10.05
N ARG A 347 -17.37 0.27 -10.38
CA ARG A 347 -17.99 0.74 -11.64
C ARG A 347 -19.14 1.73 -11.37
N PRO A 348 -19.41 2.71 -12.26
CA PRO A 348 -18.74 2.90 -13.56
C PRO A 348 -17.42 3.67 -13.50
N GLN A 349 -17.23 4.55 -12.50
CA GLN A 349 -16.09 5.48 -12.42
C GLN A 349 -14.90 4.88 -11.69
N LEU A 350 -13.70 5.36 -11.98
CA LEU A 350 -12.52 5.20 -11.13
C LEU A 350 -12.58 6.17 -9.94
N TRP A 351 -11.77 5.92 -8.92
CA TRP A 351 -11.71 6.76 -7.73
C TRP A 351 -11.37 8.22 -8.04
N SER A 352 -10.32 8.44 -8.83
CA SER A 352 -9.88 9.79 -9.19
C SER A 352 -10.90 10.53 -10.08
N GLU A 353 -11.66 9.82 -10.90
CA GLU A 353 -12.75 10.37 -11.70
C GLU A 353 -13.92 10.80 -10.81
N TRP A 354 -14.31 9.95 -9.87
CA TRP A 354 -15.38 10.23 -8.92
C TRP A 354 -15.07 11.41 -8.02
N LEU A 355 -13.83 11.52 -7.52
CA LEU A 355 -13.39 12.68 -6.73
C LEU A 355 -13.54 13.99 -7.53
N ARG A 356 -13.18 14.00 -8.81
CA ARG A 356 -13.33 15.19 -9.67
C ARG A 356 -14.78 15.54 -9.96
N SER A 357 -15.66 14.55 -10.12
CA SER A 357 -17.09 14.78 -10.37
C SER A 357 -17.85 15.29 -9.15
N GLY A 358 -17.43 14.94 -7.94
CA GLY A 358 -18.03 15.45 -6.69
C GLY A 358 -17.54 16.84 -6.26
N SER A 359 -16.56 17.42 -6.99
CA SER A 359 -16.01 18.75 -6.74
C SER A 359 -16.69 19.85 -7.59
N GLN A 360 -17.69 19.50 -8.41
CA GLN A 360 -18.57 20.41 -9.15
C GLN A 360 -19.91 20.54 -8.41
#